data_549406fa25aa060ce6f4c19cb5a67081
#
_entry.id   549406fa25aa060ce6f4c19cb5a67081
#
_cell.length_a   1.000
_cell.length_b   1.000
_cell.length_c   1.000
_cell.angle_alpha   90.00
_cell.angle_beta   90.00
_cell.angle_gamma   90.00
#
_symmetry.space_group_name_H-M   'P 1'
#
loop_
_entity.id
_entity.type
_entity.pdbx_description
1 polymer ?
#
loop_
_entity_poly.entity_id
_entity_poly.type
_entity_poly.pdbx_seq_one_letter_code
_entity_poly.pdbx_strand_id
1 'polypeptide(L)'
;MNYDRYINQAIAAVPPSGIRRFFDIAATMKDAISLGVGEPDFVTPYHIRNAAINSIIDGGTQYTGNRGLPELCREISEYLSERFHTDYDPKTEIMVTVGASEAIDIALRALVGPGDEVLVPQPSYVSYSPSVIFAGGTPVGVETTADTEFRLTPEALRAAITPRTKCLILPYPNNPTGGIMEKADLEKIAQVVRETGILVISDEIYGEL
;
A
#
# COMPACT_ATOMS: atom_id res chain seq x y z
N MET A 1 36.59 1.55 4.70
CA MET A 1 36.29 2.01 3.31
C MET A 1 35.04 2.87 3.41
N ASN A 2 35.06 4.11 2.92
CA ASN A 2 33.85 4.95 2.95
C ASN A 2 33.00 4.63 1.72
N TYR A 3 31.78 4.12 1.93
CA TYR A 3 30.83 3.70 0.90
C TYR A 3 29.82 4.80 0.53
N ASP A 4 29.79 5.92 1.25
CA ASP A 4 28.76 6.98 1.11
C ASP A 4 28.70 7.54 -0.32
N ARG A 5 29.83 7.58 -1.03
CA ARG A 5 29.90 8.02 -2.44
C ARG A 5 29.16 7.14 -3.44
N TYR A 6 28.83 5.91 -3.04
CA TYR A 6 28.12 4.94 -3.91
C TYR A 6 26.62 4.89 -3.61
N ILE A 7 26.18 5.45 -2.49
CA ILE A 7 24.79 5.43 -2.06
C ILE A 7 24.05 6.58 -2.75
N ASN A 8 22.89 6.28 -3.32
CA ASN A 8 21.99 7.30 -3.84
C ASN A 8 21.60 8.28 -2.71
N GLN A 9 21.83 9.57 -2.93
CA GLN A 9 21.61 10.60 -1.92
C GLN A 9 20.12 10.71 -1.49
N ALA A 10 19.18 10.47 -2.39
CA ALA A 10 17.76 10.45 -2.04
C ALA A 10 17.44 9.31 -1.07
N ILE A 11 18.07 8.14 -1.25
CA ILE A 11 17.92 6.99 -0.35
C ILE A 11 18.61 7.27 0.99
N ALA A 12 19.80 7.85 0.96
CA ALA A 12 20.56 8.19 2.16
C ALA A 12 19.83 9.21 3.05
N ALA A 13 18.99 10.07 2.45
CA ALA A 13 18.20 11.07 3.17
C ALA A 13 16.96 10.49 3.87
N VAL A 14 16.53 9.27 3.52
CA VAL A 14 15.39 8.61 4.17
C VAL A 14 15.84 8.03 5.51
N PRO A 15 15.25 8.48 6.63
CA PRO A 15 15.64 7.97 7.94
C PRO A 15 15.23 6.49 8.08
N PRO A 16 16.04 5.67 8.78
CA PRO A 16 15.67 4.31 9.11
C PRO A 16 14.35 4.28 9.89
N SER A 17 13.48 3.29 9.60
CA SER A 17 12.26 3.10 10.37
C SER A 17 12.58 2.84 11.86
N GLY A 18 12.01 3.64 12.76
CA GLY A 18 12.14 3.46 14.20
C GLY A 18 11.49 2.19 14.75
N ILE A 19 10.59 1.57 13.99
CA ILE A 19 9.82 0.38 14.40
C ILE A 19 10.74 -0.79 14.77
N ARG A 20 11.76 -1.06 13.98
CA ARG A 20 12.71 -2.17 14.25
C ARG A 20 13.38 -2.05 15.61
N ARG A 21 13.76 -0.84 16.02
CA ARG A 21 14.39 -0.61 17.32
C ARG A 21 13.46 -1.00 18.48
N PHE A 22 12.16 -0.76 18.34
CA PHE A 22 11.17 -1.18 19.35
C PHE A 22 11.00 -2.70 19.37
N PHE A 23 11.02 -3.37 18.22
CA PHE A 23 10.98 -4.83 18.16
C PHE A 23 12.22 -5.47 18.81
N ASP A 24 13.40 -4.93 18.56
CA ASP A 24 14.63 -5.40 19.21
C ASP A 24 14.55 -5.26 20.74
N ILE A 25 14.01 -4.15 21.24
CA ILE A 25 13.78 -3.95 22.67
C ILE A 25 12.74 -4.95 23.20
N ALA A 26 11.59 -5.06 22.55
CA ALA A 26 10.52 -5.98 22.97
C ALA A 26 10.99 -7.44 23.01
N ALA A 27 11.82 -7.87 22.04
CA ALA A 27 12.39 -9.20 22.01
C ALA A 27 13.30 -9.55 23.21
N THR A 28 13.85 -8.53 23.90
CA THR A 28 14.66 -8.71 25.11
C THR A 28 13.82 -8.81 26.39
N MET A 29 12.54 -8.48 26.34
CA MET A 29 11.63 -8.43 27.49
C MET A 29 10.83 -9.73 27.60
N LYS A 30 11.12 -10.55 28.65
CA LYS A 30 10.49 -11.88 28.81
C LYS A 30 9.00 -11.85 29.15
N ASP A 31 8.53 -10.77 29.79
CA ASP A 31 7.17 -10.65 30.30
C ASP A 31 6.37 -9.53 29.60
N ALA A 32 6.82 -9.06 28.44
CA ALA A 32 6.13 -8.02 27.69
C ALA A 32 5.00 -8.62 26.84
N ILE A 33 3.81 -8.05 26.96
CA ILE A 33 2.74 -8.29 26.01
C ILE A 33 2.95 -7.34 24.85
N SER A 34 3.37 -7.88 23.67
CA SER A 34 3.59 -7.08 22.47
C SER A 34 2.25 -6.74 21.81
N LEU A 35 2.01 -5.45 21.60
CA LEU A 35 0.93 -4.94 20.74
C LEU A 35 1.52 -4.32 19.46
N GLY A 36 2.77 -4.68 19.13
CA GLY A 36 3.56 -3.98 18.13
C GLY A 36 3.33 -4.41 16.69
N VAL A 37 3.23 -5.70 16.40
CA VAL A 37 2.98 -6.20 15.04
C VAL A 37 1.54 -6.64 14.94
N GLY A 38 0.78 -5.97 14.06
CA GLY A 38 -0.57 -6.42 13.72
C GLY A 38 -0.49 -7.52 12.66
N GLU A 39 -0.74 -8.76 13.07
CA GLU A 39 -0.90 -9.90 12.16
C GLU A 39 -2.06 -10.77 12.64
N PRO A 40 -2.80 -11.43 11.71
CA PRO A 40 -3.83 -12.37 12.10
C PRO A 40 -3.23 -13.52 12.92
N ASP A 41 -3.81 -13.84 14.07
CA ASP A 41 -3.40 -14.97 14.92
C ASP A 41 -4.00 -16.31 14.49
N PHE A 42 -4.71 -16.32 13.37
CA PHE A 42 -5.28 -17.51 12.75
C PHE A 42 -4.30 -18.18 11.81
N VAL A 43 -4.17 -19.48 11.94
CA VAL A 43 -3.43 -20.28 10.95
C VAL A 43 -4.21 -20.34 9.66
N THR A 44 -3.53 -20.15 8.52
CA THR A 44 -4.13 -20.29 7.19
C THR A 44 -4.99 -21.56 7.09
N PRO A 45 -6.22 -21.51 6.60
CA PRO A 45 -7.12 -22.67 6.51
C PRO A 45 -6.47 -23.89 5.86
N TYR A 46 -6.79 -25.08 6.38
CA TYR A 46 -6.15 -26.34 5.97
C TYR A 46 -6.18 -26.57 4.45
N HIS A 47 -7.33 -26.32 3.81
CA HIS A 47 -7.48 -26.54 2.37
C HIS A 47 -6.54 -25.64 1.54
N ILE A 48 -6.30 -24.40 1.97
CA ILE A 48 -5.39 -23.47 1.29
C ILE A 48 -3.94 -23.96 1.47
N ARG A 49 -3.55 -24.33 2.71
CA ARG A 49 -2.20 -24.85 2.97
C ARG A 49 -1.94 -26.14 2.19
N ASN A 50 -2.93 -27.02 2.15
CA ASN A 50 -2.80 -28.31 1.44
C ASN A 50 -2.69 -28.08 -0.07
N ALA A 51 -3.42 -27.14 -0.65
CA ALA A 51 -3.28 -26.78 -2.06
C ALA A 51 -1.88 -26.27 -2.38
N ALA A 52 -1.31 -25.43 -1.52
CA ALA A 52 0.06 -24.93 -1.69
C ALA A 52 1.11 -26.07 -1.60
N ILE A 53 0.96 -26.99 -0.65
CA ILE A 53 1.84 -28.15 -0.50
C ILE A 53 1.76 -29.04 -1.76
N ASN A 54 0.56 -29.35 -2.23
CA ASN A 54 0.37 -30.18 -3.42
C ASN A 54 0.96 -29.50 -4.67
N SER A 55 0.79 -28.20 -4.84
CA SER A 55 1.39 -27.46 -5.95
C SER A 55 2.92 -27.60 -5.99
N ILE A 56 3.58 -27.60 -4.84
CA ILE A 56 5.02 -27.81 -4.75
C ILE A 56 5.37 -29.26 -5.08
N ILE A 57 4.64 -30.25 -4.55
CA ILE A 57 4.84 -31.67 -4.82
C ILE A 57 4.67 -31.98 -6.31
N ASP A 58 3.70 -31.35 -6.95
CA ASP A 58 3.39 -31.54 -8.37
C ASP A 58 4.34 -30.75 -9.30
N GLY A 59 5.36 -30.09 -8.75
CA GLY A 59 6.39 -29.39 -9.51
C GLY A 59 6.03 -27.97 -9.93
N GLY A 60 5.06 -27.32 -9.28
CA GLY A 60 4.68 -25.93 -9.50
C GLY A 60 5.72 -24.91 -9.05
N THR A 61 7.00 -25.12 -9.43
CA THR A 61 8.15 -24.30 -9.01
C THR A 61 8.87 -23.62 -10.18
N GLN A 62 8.24 -23.57 -11.35
CA GLN A 62 8.79 -22.96 -12.55
C GLN A 62 8.52 -21.45 -12.59
N TYR A 63 9.24 -20.77 -13.49
CA TYR A 63 8.96 -19.36 -13.79
C TYR A 63 7.54 -19.16 -14.32
N THR A 64 6.93 -18.07 -13.91
CA THR A 64 5.65 -17.59 -14.46
C THR A 64 5.89 -16.47 -15.46
N GLY A 65 4.85 -16.03 -16.15
CA GLY A 65 4.87 -14.74 -16.85
C GLY A 65 5.08 -13.57 -15.87
N ASN A 66 5.54 -12.43 -16.39
CA ASN A 66 5.83 -11.24 -15.56
C ASN A 66 4.61 -10.68 -14.79
N ARG A 67 3.41 -11.05 -15.19
CA ARG A 67 2.16 -10.66 -14.51
C ARG A 67 1.67 -11.68 -13.49
N GLY A 68 2.35 -12.81 -13.34
CA GLY A 68 1.93 -13.95 -12.54
C GLY A 68 1.30 -15.06 -13.37
N LEU A 69 0.69 -16.03 -12.70
CA LEU A 69 -0.03 -17.12 -13.33
C LEU A 69 -1.32 -16.59 -13.98
N PRO A 70 -1.59 -16.91 -15.27
CA PRO A 70 -2.84 -16.47 -15.93
C PRO A 70 -4.10 -16.95 -15.21
N GLU A 71 -4.07 -18.14 -14.63
CA GLU A 71 -5.16 -18.71 -13.84
C GLU A 71 -5.43 -17.85 -12.60
N LEU A 72 -4.39 -17.43 -11.88
CA LEU A 72 -4.53 -16.55 -10.70
C LEU A 72 -5.08 -15.18 -11.10
N CYS A 73 -4.61 -14.59 -12.19
CA CYS A 73 -5.16 -13.31 -12.68
C CYS A 73 -6.65 -13.43 -13.03
N ARG A 74 -7.08 -14.56 -13.60
CA ARG A 74 -8.50 -14.82 -13.87
C ARG A 74 -9.32 -14.92 -12.59
N GLU A 75 -8.86 -15.72 -11.61
CA GLU A 75 -9.55 -15.86 -10.32
C GLU A 75 -9.67 -14.51 -9.58
N ILE A 76 -8.63 -13.67 -9.66
CA ILE A 76 -8.67 -12.30 -9.11
C ILE A 76 -9.73 -11.46 -9.82
N SER A 77 -9.80 -11.53 -11.15
CA SER A 77 -10.81 -10.81 -11.94
C SER A 77 -12.22 -11.25 -11.58
N GLU A 78 -12.46 -12.55 -11.49
CA GLU A 78 -13.74 -13.13 -11.10
C GLU A 78 -14.14 -12.71 -9.67
N TYR A 79 -13.20 -12.78 -8.72
CA TYR A 79 -13.41 -12.34 -7.34
C TYR A 79 -13.82 -10.87 -7.26
N LEU A 80 -13.12 -9.97 -8.00
CA LEU A 80 -13.41 -8.55 -8.00
C LEU A 80 -14.77 -8.24 -8.64
N SER A 81 -15.14 -8.95 -9.70
CA SER A 81 -16.43 -8.82 -10.35
C SER A 81 -17.57 -9.28 -9.44
N GLU A 82 -17.45 -10.47 -8.83
CA GLU A 82 -18.48 -11.03 -7.95
C GLU A 82 -18.64 -10.24 -6.64
N ARG A 83 -17.52 -9.86 -6.01
CA ARG A 83 -17.51 -9.27 -4.68
C ARG A 83 -17.76 -7.76 -4.69
N PHE A 84 -17.21 -7.06 -5.68
CA PHE A 84 -17.20 -5.60 -5.73
C PHE A 84 -17.89 -5.03 -6.98
N HIS A 85 -18.38 -5.87 -7.89
CA HIS A 85 -19.00 -5.47 -9.15
C HIS A 85 -18.10 -4.58 -10.01
N THR A 86 -16.80 -4.90 -10.01
CA THR A 86 -15.77 -4.19 -10.76
C THR A 86 -15.05 -5.16 -11.68
N ASP A 87 -15.13 -4.93 -12.98
CA ASP A 87 -14.58 -5.81 -13.99
C ASP A 87 -13.18 -5.33 -14.42
N TYR A 88 -12.21 -6.26 -14.44
CA TYR A 88 -10.87 -6.04 -14.95
C TYR A 88 -10.49 -7.14 -15.93
N ASP A 89 -9.85 -6.76 -17.05
CA ASP A 89 -9.30 -7.77 -17.98
C ASP A 89 -8.10 -8.48 -17.32
N PRO A 90 -8.21 -9.78 -17.05
CA PRO A 90 -7.14 -10.54 -16.40
C PRO A 90 -5.84 -10.58 -17.21
N LYS A 91 -5.88 -10.28 -18.52
CA LYS A 91 -4.71 -10.29 -19.40
C LYS A 91 -3.95 -8.97 -19.41
N THR A 92 -4.63 -7.86 -19.13
CA THR A 92 -4.05 -6.52 -19.33
C THR A 92 -4.09 -5.62 -18.10
N GLU A 93 -5.01 -5.87 -17.15
CA GLU A 93 -5.28 -4.96 -16.03
C GLU A 93 -4.96 -5.56 -14.66
N ILE A 94 -4.49 -6.82 -14.60
CA ILE A 94 -4.11 -7.48 -13.35
C ILE A 94 -2.62 -7.88 -13.40
N MET A 95 -1.92 -7.62 -12.31
CA MET A 95 -0.55 -8.04 -12.09
C MET A 95 -0.37 -8.54 -10.66
N VAL A 96 0.18 -9.73 -10.51
CA VAL A 96 0.54 -10.31 -9.21
C VAL A 96 1.95 -9.86 -8.83
N THR A 97 2.10 -9.38 -7.60
CA THR A 97 3.37 -8.85 -7.07
C THR A 97 3.79 -9.57 -5.79
N VAL A 98 5.04 -9.39 -5.40
CA VAL A 98 5.55 -9.88 -4.11
C VAL A 98 5.09 -8.93 -2.99
N GLY A 99 3.80 -9.02 -2.66
CA GLY A 99 3.12 -8.17 -1.69
C GLY A 99 2.72 -6.79 -2.23
N ALA A 100 1.86 -6.11 -1.48
CA ALA A 100 1.35 -4.78 -1.80
C ALA A 100 2.47 -3.73 -1.90
N SER A 101 3.55 -3.90 -1.15
CA SER A 101 4.69 -2.97 -1.20
C SER A 101 5.36 -2.91 -2.58
N GLU A 102 5.49 -4.05 -3.29
CA GLU A 102 5.98 -4.06 -4.66
C GLU A 102 4.97 -3.42 -5.62
N ALA A 103 3.68 -3.68 -5.42
CA ALA A 103 2.63 -3.06 -6.23
C ALA A 103 2.68 -1.52 -6.15
N ILE A 104 2.83 -0.98 -4.94
CA ILE A 104 2.96 0.46 -4.70
C ILE A 104 4.25 1.00 -5.33
N ASP A 105 5.39 0.33 -5.16
CA ASP A 105 6.68 0.76 -5.73
C ASP A 105 6.61 0.80 -7.26
N ILE A 106 6.07 -0.25 -7.90
CA ILE A 106 5.91 -0.31 -9.36
C ILE A 106 4.96 0.79 -9.85
N ALA A 107 3.80 0.97 -9.19
CA ALA A 107 2.85 1.99 -9.57
C ALA A 107 3.46 3.40 -9.48
N LEU A 108 4.14 3.70 -8.37
CA LEU A 108 4.79 5.00 -8.19
C LEU A 108 5.90 5.22 -9.22
N ARG A 109 6.76 4.23 -9.48
CA ARG A 109 7.80 4.34 -10.51
C ARG A 109 7.25 4.54 -11.92
N ALA A 110 6.07 3.98 -12.21
CA ALA A 110 5.42 4.17 -13.50
C ALA A 110 4.77 5.56 -13.64
N LEU A 111 4.33 6.16 -12.54
CA LEU A 111 3.52 7.39 -12.55
C LEU A 111 4.32 8.64 -12.18
N VAL A 112 5.32 8.55 -11.31
CA VAL A 112 5.92 9.67 -10.58
C VAL A 112 7.36 9.90 -11.01
N GLY A 113 7.72 11.15 -11.18
CA GLY A 113 9.09 11.59 -11.50
C GLY A 113 9.49 12.85 -10.74
N PRO A 114 10.69 13.38 -11.03
CA PRO A 114 11.18 14.61 -10.40
C PRO A 114 10.22 15.78 -10.62
N GLY A 115 9.84 16.44 -9.52
CA GLY A 115 8.91 17.57 -9.51
C GLY A 115 7.45 17.20 -9.26
N ASP A 116 7.08 15.92 -9.40
CA ASP A 116 5.72 15.45 -9.08
C ASP A 116 5.53 15.31 -7.56
N GLU A 117 4.32 15.62 -7.10
CA GLU A 117 3.90 15.47 -5.72
C GLU A 117 2.89 14.32 -5.58
N VAL A 118 3.02 13.57 -4.49
CA VAL A 118 2.10 12.50 -4.11
C VAL A 118 1.54 12.79 -2.73
N LEU A 119 0.22 12.89 -2.64
CA LEU A 119 -0.46 13.12 -1.38
C LEU A 119 -0.54 11.82 -0.57
N VAL A 120 -0.14 11.90 0.70
CA VAL A 120 -0.12 10.77 1.63
C VAL A 120 -0.83 11.17 2.92
N PRO A 121 -2.01 10.64 3.23
CA PRO A 121 -2.67 10.86 4.53
C PRO A 121 -1.74 10.50 5.68
N GLN A 122 -1.77 11.29 6.75
CA GLN A 122 -0.93 11.11 7.93
C GLN A 122 -1.78 11.13 9.20
N PRO A 123 -1.55 10.19 10.15
CA PRO A 123 -0.56 9.11 10.12
C PRO A 123 -0.98 7.95 9.20
N SER A 124 0.00 7.28 8.59
CA SER A 124 -0.22 6.11 7.74
C SER A 124 1.00 5.17 7.71
N TYR A 125 0.92 4.13 6.90
CA TYR A 125 2.01 3.15 6.79
C TYR A 125 3.33 3.81 6.39
N VAL A 126 4.37 3.49 7.14
CA VAL A 126 5.69 4.17 7.08
C VAL A 126 6.39 4.07 5.73
N SER A 127 6.01 3.15 4.86
CA SER A 127 6.67 2.94 3.57
C SER A 127 6.14 3.83 2.44
N TYR A 128 4.99 4.49 2.58
CA TYR A 128 4.44 5.29 1.47
C TYR A 128 5.36 6.45 1.10
N SER A 129 5.73 7.30 2.06
CA SER A 129 6.60 8.44 1.78
C SER A 129 7.99 8.02 1.25
N PRO A 130 8.67 7.02 1.80
CA PRO A 130 9.89 6.48 1.22
C PRO A 130 9.72 5.98 -0.23
N SER A 131 8.63 5.26 -0.54
CA SER A 131 8.38 4.76 -1.90
C SER A 131 8.20 5.91 -2.91
N VAL A 132 7.53 6.99 -2.52
CA VAL A 132 7.44 8.22 -3.35
C VAL A 132 8.83 8.80 -3.61
N ILE A 133 9.67 8.91 -2.59
CA ILE A 133 11.05 9.43 -2.71
C ILE A 133 11.88 8.52 -3.62
N PHE A 134 11.74 7.20 -3.51
CA PHE A 134 12.47 6.25 -4.35
C PHE A 134 12.01 6.30 -5.81
N ALA A 135 10.77 6.69 -6.07
CA ALA A 135 10.28 6.96 -7.42
C ALA A 135 10.73 8.33 -7.98
N GLY A 136 11.38 9.17 -7.16
CA GLY A 136 11.86 10.51 -7.53
C GLY A 136 10.87 11.64 -7.27
N GLY A 137 9.71 11.36 -6.69
CA GLY A 137 8.68 12.33 -6.33
C GLY A 137 8.87 12.95 -4.95
N THR A 138 7.97 13.87 -4.62
CA THR A 138 7.89 14.53 -3.31
C THR A 138 6.64 14.07 -2.58
N PRO A 139 6.76 13.38 -1.43
CA PRO A 139 5.60 13.06 -0.61
C PRO A 139 5.08 14.32 0.09
N VAL A 140 3.78 14.56 0.00
CA VAL A 140 3.08 15.65 0.68
C VAL A 140 2.13 15.06 1.69
N GLY A 141 2.39 15.26 2.99
CA GLY A 141 1.53 14.78 4.06
C GLY A 141 0.20 15.53 4.09
N VAL A 142 -0.90 14.80 4.17
CA VAL A 142 -2.24 15.35 4.41
C VAL A 142 -2.66 14.91 5.81
N GLU A 143 -2.72 15.87 6.71
CA GLU A 143 -3.02 15.56 8.12
C GLU A 143 -4.45 15.05 8.29
N THR A 144 -4.59 13.94 9.01
CA THR A 144 -5.86 13.42 9.52
C THR A 144 -5.79 13.37 11.05
N THR A 145 -6.89 13.66 11.72
CA THR A 145 -6.90 13.84 13.18
C THR A 145 -7.93 12.94 13.85
N ALA A 146 -7.81 12.80 15.15
CA ALA A 146 -8.80 12.08 15.95
C ALA A 146 -10.21 12.71 15.89
N ASP A 147 -10.30 14.03 15.69
CA ASP A 147 -11.58 14.72 15.55
C ASP A 147 -12.35 14.30 14.30
N THR A 148 -11.65 13.83 13.28
CA THR A 148 -12.24 13.26 12.07
C THR A 148 -12.19 11.73 12.05
N GLU A 149 -11.91 11.08 13.19
CA GLU A 149 -11.67 9.63 13.28
C GLU A 149 -10.59 9.16 12.30
N PHE A 150 -9.61 10.01 12.06
CA PHE A 150 -8.54 9.81 11.07
C PHE A 150 -9.03 9.61 9.62
N ARG A 151 -10.21 10.10 9.30
CA ARG A 151 -10.71 10.13 7.91
C ARG A 151 -10.08 11.28 7.13
N LEU A 152 -9.78 11.04 5.88
CA LEU A 152 -9.37 12.08 4.95
C LEU A 152 -10.59 12.94 4.59
N THR A 153 -10.51 14.23 4.87
CA THR A 153 -11.60 15.17 4.51
C THR A 153 -11.37 15.80 3.14
N PRO A 154 -12.46 16.16 2.41
CA PRO A 154 -12.34 16.88 1.14
C PRO A 154 -11.61 18.22 1.28
N GLU A 155 -11.78 18.90 2.40
CA GLU A 155 -11.14 20.19 2.70
C GLU A 155 -9.63 20.03 2.84
N ALA A 156 -9.18 19.05 3.63
CA ALA A 156 -7.76 18.74 3.80
C ALA A 156 -7.13 18.31 2.47
N LEU A 157 -7.83 17.46 1.71
CA LEU A 157 -7.38 17.04 0.39
C LEU A 157 -7.22 18.22 -0.57
N ARG A 158 -8.24 19.08 -0.69
CA ARG A 158 -8.20 20.28 -1.57
C ARG A 158 -7.07 21.22 -1.18
N ALA A 159 -6.85 21.45 0.11
CA ALA A 159 -5.80 22.33 0.60
C ALA A 159 -4.38 21.84 0.27
N ALA A 160 -4.20 20.52 0.13
CA ALA A 160 -2.91 19.92 -0.18
C ALA A 160 -2.61 19.83 -1.68
N ILE A 161 -3.63 19.92 -2.54
CA ILE A 161 -3.46 19.80 -4.00
C ILE A 161 -2.78 21.04 -4.57
N THR A 162 -1.75 20.82 -5.38
CA THR A 162 -1.02 21.84 -6.15
C THR A 162 -1.00 21.45 -7.64
N PRO A 163 -0.54 22.34 -8.53
CA PRO A 163 -0.34 21.97 -9.94
C PRO A 163 0.68 20.84 -10.17
N ARG A 164 1.47 20.47 -9.16
CA ARG A 164 2.43 19.37 -9.21
C ARG A 164 1.87 18.06 -8.66
N THR A 165 0.69 18.10 -8.04
CA THR A 165 0.07 16.90 -7.47
C THR A 165 -0.33 15.93 -8.57
N LYS A 166 0.25 14.73 -8.55
CA LYS A 166 0.03 13.68 -9.53
C LYS A 166 -0.95 12.62 -9.06
N CYS A 167 -0.78 12.17 -7.82
CA CYS A 167 -1.65 11.15 -7.26
C CYS A 167 -1.83 11.29 -5.74
N LEU A 168 -2.86 10.61 -5.27
CA LEU A 168 -3.19 10.39 -3.86
C LEU A 168 -3.02 8.91 -3.56
N ILE A 169 -2.31 8.57 -2.48
CA ILE A 169 -2.38 7.24 -1.87
C ILE A 169 -3.56 7.27 -0.90
N LEU A 170 -4.50 6.33 -1.06
CA LEU A 170 -5.71 6.23 -0.24
C LEU A 170 -5.68 4.90 0.54
N PRO A 171 -5.16 4.89 1.79
CA PRO A 171 -4.90 3.68 2.53
C PRO A 171 -6.00 3.40 3.57
N TYR A 172 -7.15 2.90 3.14
CA TYR A 172 -8.25 2.58 4.05
C TYR A 172 -8.78 1.16 3.82
N PRO A 173 -8.99 0.38 4.95
CA PRO A 173 -8.71 0.69 6.35
C PRO A 173 -7.24 1.02 6.61
N ASN A 174 -6.96 1.97 7.52
CA ASN A 174 -5.63 2.58 7.65
C ASN A 174 -4.77 1.93 8.76
N ASN A 175 -3.52 1.70 8.49
CA ASN A 175 -2.48 1.41 9.46
C ASN A 175 -1.67 2.70 9.71
N PRO A 176 -1.55 3.24 10.95
CA PRO A 176 -1.76 2.55 12.24
C PRO A 176 -3.07 2.88 12.96
N THR A 177 -3.93 3.72 12.42
CA THR A 177 -5.06 4.30 13.16
C THR A 177 -6.26 3.38 13.28
N GLY A 178 -6.40 2.40 12.37
CA GLY A 178 -7.62 1.62 12.21
C GLY A 178 -8.78 2.43 11.62
N GLY A 179 -8.52 3.66 11.17
CA GLY A 179 -9.54 4.51 10.56
C GLY A 179 -10.10 3.89 9.29
N ILE A 180 -11.40 4.03 9.11
CA ILE A 180 -12.15 3.60 7.92
C ILE A 180 -12.82 4.80 7.26
N MET A 181 -13.16 4.67 5.99
CA MET A 181 -13.97 5.66 5.28
C MET A 181 -15.26 5.02 4.82
N GLU A 182 -16.36 5.63 5.21
CA GLU A 182 -17.68 5.22 4.76
C GLU A 182 -17.89 5.62 3.29
N LYS A 183 -18.86 4.98 2.62
CA LYS A 183 -19.21 5.28 1.23
C LYS A 183 -19.43 6.79 1.00
N ALA A 184 -20.14 7.46 1.92
CA ALA A 184 -20.40 8.89 1.80
C ALA A 184 -19.13 9.76 1.87
N ASP A 185 -18.12 9.33 2.63
CA ASP A 185 -16.83 10.02 2.69
C ASP A 185 -16.03 9.78 1.41
N LEU A 186 -15.98 8.53 0.94
CA LEU A 186 -15.33 8.17 -0.33
C LEU A 186 -15.96 8.90 -1.52
N GLU A 187 -17.29 9.08 -1.57
CA GLU A 187 -17.97 9.84 -2.62
C GLU A 187 -17.54 11.30 -2.65
N LYS A 188 -17.35 11.94 -1.48
CA LYS A 188 -16.84 13.32 -1.40
C LYS A 188 -15.38 13.41 -1.87
N ILE A 189 -14.53 12.45 -1.49
CA ILE A 189 -13.15 12.39 -1.99
C ILE A 189 -13.14 12.17 -3.51
N ALA A 190 -13.95 11.23 -4.01
CA ALA A 190 -14.08 10.97 -5.45
C ALA A 190 -14.53 12.21 -6.24
N GLN A 191 -15.36 13.07 -5.63
CA GLN A 191 -15.70 14.34 -6.26
C GLN A 191 -14.47 15.24 -6.44
N VAL A 192 -13.64 15.41 -5.39
CA VAL A 192 -12.39 16.17 -5.47
C VAL A 192 -11.45 15.60 -6.53
N VAL A 193 -11.30 14.28 -6.55
CA VAL A 193 -10.45 13.57 -7.53
C VAL A 193 -10.94 13.83 -8.96
N ARG A 194 -12.25 13.75 -9.22
CA ARG A 194 -12.80 14.03 -10.55
C ARG A 194 -12.60 15.48 -11.00
N GLU A 195 -12.74 16.44 -10.08
CA GLU A 195 -12.57 17.87 -10.36
C GLU A 195 -11.10 18.22 -10.67
N THR A 196 -10.16 17.53 -10.05
CA THR A 196 -8.73 17.82 -10.15
C THR A 196 -7.97 16.92 -11.14
N GLY A 197 -8.53 15.76 -11.45
CA GLY A 197 -7.92 14.78 -12.37
C GLY A 197 -6.71 14.05 -11.81
N ILE A 198 -6.44 14.13 -10.50
CA ILE A 198 -5.35 13.37 -9.88
C ILE A 198 -5.66 11.87 -9.88
N LEU A 199 -4.64 11.03 -9.96
CA LEU A 199 -4.81 9.57 -9.85
C LEU A 199 -4.94 9.15 -8.39
N VAL A 200 -5.61 8.02 -8.16
CA VAL A 200 -5.70 7.40 -6.82
C VAL A 200 -5.02 6.04 -6.85
N ILE A 201 -4.12 5.82 -5.91
CA ILE A 201 -3.59 4.49 -5.56
C ILE A 201 -4.34 4.07 -4.30
N SER A 202 -5.31 3.16 -4.44
CA SER A 202 -6.07 2.62 -3.30
C SER A 202 -5.31 1.43 -2.72
N ASP A 203 -4.92 1.52 -1.45
CA ASP A 203 -4.33 0.40 -0.72
C ASP A 203 -5.41 -0.21 0.20
N GLU A 204 -5.87 -1.38 -0.19
CA GLU A 204 -6.98 -2.09 0.44
C GLU A 204 -6.50 -3.38 1.12
N ILE A 205 -5.24 -3.41 1.61
CA ILE A 205 -4.63 -4.59 2.25
C ILE A 205 -5.47 -5.13 3.42
N TYR A 206 -6.26 -4.29 4.06
CA TYR A 206 -7.15 -4.64 5.17
C TYR A 206 -8.62 -4.71 4.77
N GLY A 207 -8.94 -4.69 3.49
CA GLY A 207 -10.34 -4.61 3.00
C GLY A 207 -11.24 -5.78 3.39
N GLU A 208 -10.65 -6.94 3.71
CA GLU A 208 -11.37 -8.15 4.11
C GLU A 208 -11.15 -8.55 5.59
N LEU A 209 -10.60 -7.66 6.44
CA LEU A 209 -10.37 -7.89 7.87
C LEU A 209 -11.42 -7.23 8.74
#